data_e29ead01b8e89308a03e7c469e08e838
#
_entry.id   e29ead01b8e89308a03e7c469e08e838
#
_cell.length_a   1.000
_cell.length_b   1.000
_cell.length_c   1.000
_cell.angle_alpha   90.00
_cell.angle_beta   90.00
_cell.angle_gamma   90.00
#
_symmetry.space_group_name_H-M   'P 1'
#
loop_
_entity.id
_entity.type
_entity.pdbx_description
1 polymer ?
#
loop_
_entity_poly.entity_id
_entity_poly.type
_entity_poly.pdbx_seq_one_letter_code
_entity_poly.pdbx_strand_id
1 'polypeptide(L)'
;QLSNHIQGIAYSCDLPTAIDLQSDLKNVKDLPKVLTPTGSINGMTYLFRWVMQNDPSYIGPDSNWYATHDAASLLKIHQGTPESIEELRKWIDEDQNEQAAARLDQLRNESANSYPLDFLAARQWALAGDSKKATVRLNDAVRKGWRYRSEILDDPSFDALREDKEFQRIISKCPNEEFKVLPAKGFEARNFFAPNCTESTNPKHGVSYLLSMVLSHTANNRLTINEAITHLERSSLADFTRPSGTFFFSKTSDVRTTTREPNFQIAIDELKKLKQNAQIIESVLPPVGSSVAGITFGVSNFDWNRSGAKLLPGSLADNLTSLGGVMPASSQTKATELLRFGAAAASGTVAEPYALQFKFPLPSLHAHYAKGLTAAESFYASIQSPYQLLILGDPLCQPYATPPRFKLSGCKDRQRLADKIALEFLPSEEDNSSDSVQLTWLIDGKIQTQTNFLNKLSIDVAPEDRGAYEWRFITKGPKPIETRWEKSLWVLAGPEETHVSLDAPKRWSRKNGQRLKLKVPMIPEGTQIRLRFHWNTLEAKHDAQGQFELDPDRLGSGPVRLQPLVCDPDGNILYAGLPSNIYIED
;
A
#
# COMPACT_ATOMS: atom_id res chain seq x y z
N GLN A 1 -23.07 -5.52 0.48
CA GLN A 1 -23.04 -4.19 1.17
C GLN A 1 -21.70 -3.90 1.88
N LEU A 2 -20.95 -4.90 2.35
CA LEU A 2 -19.64 -4.69 2.98
C LEU A 2 -18.53 -4.33 1.98
N SER A 3 -18.65 -4.69 0.71
CA SER A 3 -17.63 -4.46 -0.32
C SER A 3 -17.27 -2.98 -0.54
N ASN A 4 -18.16 -2.06 -0.24
CA ASN A 4 -17.93 -0.62 -0.45
C ASN A 4 -17.12 0.05 0.68
N HIS A 5 -16.81 -0.68 1.77
CA HIS A 5 -16.08 -0.15 2.92
C HIS A 5 -14.67 -0.74 3.07
N ILE A 6 -14.37 -1.83 2.36
CA ILE A 6 -13.07 -2.49 2.42
C ILE A 6 -12.15 -1.87 1.39
N GLN A 7 -11.06 -1.23 1.85
CA GLN A 7 -10.04 -0.61 1.00
C GLN A 7 -8.92 -1.59 0.63
N GLY A 8 -8.65 -2.57 1.50
CA GLY A 8 -7.60 -3.53 1.31
C GLY A 8 -7.67 -4.68 2.31
N ILE A 9 -6.83 -5.68 2.09
CA ILE A 9 -6.68 -6.88 2.92
C ILE A 9 -5.24 -6.98 3.38
N ALA A 10 -5.02 -7.00 4.69
CA ALA A 10 -3.75 -7.40 5.29
C ALA A 10 -3.84 -8.88 5.66
N TYR A 11 -3.08 -9.70 4.97
CA TYR A 11 -2.91 -11.11 5.35
C TYR A 11 -1.95 -11.22 6.52
N SER A 12 -2.22 -12.09 7.49
CA SER A 12 -1.37 -12.24 8.67
C SER A 12 0.01 -12.80 8.28
N CYS A 13 0.26 -14.07 8.46
CA CYS A 13 1.54 -14.70 8.08
C CYS A 13 1.29 -16.13 7.63
N ASP A 14 2.31 -16.71 6.97
CA ASP A 14 2.40 -18.13 6.60
C ASP A 14 1.28 -18.65 5.67
N LEU A 15 0.64 -17.75 4.94
CA LEU A 15 -0.25 -18.10 3.85
C LEU A 15 0.58 -18.45 2.60
N PRO A 16 0.04 -19.28 1.68
CA PRO A 16 0.68 -19.51 0.40
C PRO A 16 0.94 -18.20 -0.33
N THR A 17 2.22 -17.88 -0.57
CA THR A 17 2.61 -16.62 -1.23
C THR A 17 2.50 -16.69 -2.74
N ALA A 18 2.62 -17.90 -3.31
CA ALA A 18 2.49 -18.19 -4.73
C ALA A 18 1.29 -19.10 -5.00
N ILE A 19 0.52 -18.78 -6.03
CA ILE A 19 -0.69 -19.50 -6.43
C ILE A 19 -0.44 -20.07 -7.84
N ASP A 20 -0.52 -21.40 -7.98
CA ASP A 20 -0.42 -22.07 -9.26
C ASP A 20 -1.76 -22.00 -9.99
N LEU A 21 -1.74 -21.42 -11.19
CA LEU A 21 -2.92 -21.24 -12.05
C LEU A 21 -2.83 -22.07 -13.34
N GLN A 22 -1.91 -23.02 -13.41
CA GLN A 22 -1.70 -23.80 -14.64
C GLN A 22 -2.96 -24.52 -15.10
N SER A 23 -3.76 -25.05 -14.17
CA SER A 23 -5.03 -25.71 -14.49
C SER A 23 -6.08 -24.73 -15.01
N ASP A 24 -6.14 -23.54 -14.44
CA ASP A 24 -7.16 -22.53 -14.75
C ASP A 24 -6.87 -21.87 -16.10
N LEU A 25 -5.60 -21.74 -16.45
CA LEU A 25 -5.14 -21.04 -17.64
C LEU A 25 -4.88 -21.93 -18.85
N LYS A 26 -5.01 -23.25 -18.71
CA LYS A 26 -4.72 -24.22 -19.81
C LYS A 26 -5.48 -24.00 -21.12
N ASN A 27 -6.66 -23.38 -21.05
CA ASN A 27 -7.51 -23.09 -22.19
C ASN A 27 -7.43 -21.63 -22.66
N VAL A 28 -6.65 -20.79 -21.99
CA VAL A 28 -6.46 -19.39 -22.37
C VAL A 28 -5.47 -19.34 -23.53
N LYS A 29 -5.94 -18.80 -24.65
CA LYS A 29 -5.08 -18.53 -25.82
C LYS A 29 -4.32 -17.23 -25.61
N ASP A 30 -3.14 -17.16 -26.20
CA ASP A 30 -2.35 -15.91 -26.28
C ASP A 30 -1.90 -15.37 -24.92
N LEU A 31 -1.59 -16.24 -23.95
CA LEU A 31 -0.94 -15.81 -22.71
C LEU A 31 0.40 -15.13 -22.99
N PRO A 32 0.72 -14.02 -22.30
CA PRO A 32 2.01 -13.37 -22.43
C PRO A 32 3.15 -14.36 -22.10
N LYS A 33 4.05 -14.61 -23.04
CA LYS A 33 5.17 -15.57 -22.87
C LYS A 33 6.12 -15.18 -21.73
N VAL A 34 6.08 -13.92 -21.32
CA VAL A 34 6.94 -13.35 -20.26
C VAL A 34 6.36 -13.52 -18.86
N LEU A 35 5.14 -14.05 -18.74
CA LEU A 35 4.47 -14.31 -17.47
C LEU A 35 4.10 -15.79 -17.39
N THR A 36 4.49 -16.42 -16.29
CA THR A 36 4.16 -17.81 -16.00
C THR A 36 2.77 -17.92 -15.36
N PRO A 37 2.12 -19.10 -15.39
CA PRO A 37 0.84 -19.32 -14.72
C PRO A 37 0.97 -19.42 -13.19
N THR A 38 1.80 -18.57 -12.60
CA THR A 38 2.00 -18.48 -11.15
C THR A 38 1.80 -17.04 -10.72
N GLY A 39 0.74 -16.77 -9.98
CA GLY A 39 0.44 -15.45 -9.41
C GLY A 39 0.85 -15.33 -7.95
N SER A 40 1.03 -14.13 -7.45
CA SER A 40 1.18 -13.88 -6.02
C SER A 40 -0.19 -13.75 -5.34
N ILE A 41 -0.29 -14.09 -4.05
CA ILE A 41 -1.52 -13.86 -3.27
C ILE A 41 -1.93 -12.38 -3.31
N ASN A 42 -0.97 -11.46 -3.26
CA ASN A 42 -1.23 -10.03 -3.34
C ASN A 42 -1.74 -9.61 -4.71
N GLY A 43 -1.09 -10.07 -5.78
CA GLY A 43 -1.51 -9.77 -7.14
C GLY A 43 -2.90 -10.29 -7.46
N MET A 44 -3.20 -11.55 -7.08
CA MET A 44 -4.51 -12.16 -7.28
C MET A 44 -5.61 -11.43 -6.49
N THR A 45 -5.32 -11.01 -5.27
CA THR A 45 -6.26 -10.23 -4.46
C THR A 45 -6.48 -8.83 -5.04
N TYR A 46 -5.41 -8.16 -5.45
CA TYR A 46 -5.51 -6.83 -6.05
C TYR A 46 -6.34 -6.85 -7.34
N LEU A 47 -6.11 -7.84 -8.19
CA LEU A 47 -6.75 -8.02 -9.49
C LEU A 47 -8.07 -8.83 -9.41
N PHE A 48 -8.66 -8.94 -8.23
CA PHE A 48 -9.77 -9.85 -7.91
C PHE A 48 -10.96 -9.76 -8.87
N ARG A 49 -11.23 -8.59 -9.45
CA ARG A 49 -12.37 -8.41 -10.37
C ARG A 49 -12.22 -9.26 -11.61
N TRP A 50 -11.06 -9.21 -12.26
CA TRP A 50 -10.79 -10.04 -13.42
C TRP A 50 -10.72 -11.53 -13.06
N VAL A 51 -10.07 -11.83 -11.92
CA VAL A 51 -9.99 -13.21 -11.40
C VAL A 51 -11.37 -13.81 -11.21
N MET A 52 -12.27 -13.11 -10.55
CA MET A 52 -13.65 -13.58 -10.31
C MET A 52 -14.49 -13.65 -11.58
N GLN A 53 -14.16 -12.90 -12.60
CA GLN A 53 -14.82 -12.93 -13.91
C GLN A 53 -14.22 -13.95 -14.87
N ASN A 54 -13.17 -14.68 -14.46
CA ASN A 54 -12.35 -15.54 -15.31
C ASN A 54 -11.82 -14.80 -16.56
N ASP A 55 -11.53 -13.51 -16.41
CA ASP A 55 -10.94 -12.66 -17.45
C ASP A 55 -9.42 -12.69 -17.32
N PRO A 56 -8.67 -13.26 -18.29
CA PRO A 56 -7.21 -13.41 -18.19
C PRO A 56 -6.43 -12.09 -18.25
N SER A 57 -7.08 -10.95 -18.38
CA SER A 57 -6.44 -9.62 -18.37
C SER A 57 -5.61 -9.36 -17.10
N TYR A 58 -5.87 -10.08 -16.01
CA TYR A 58 -5.04 -9.99 -14.80
C TYR A 58 -3.59 -10.46 -14.99
N ILE A 59 -3.29 -11.25 -16.04
CA ILE A 59 -1.94 -11.70 -16.36
C ILE A 59 -1.20 -10.68 -17.25
N GLY A 60 -1.89 -9.65 -17.72
CA GLY A 60 -1.32 -8.65 -18.61
C GLY A 60 -0.18 -7.83 -17.99
N PRO A 61 0.79 -7.39 -18.80
CA PRO A 61 1.87 -6.52 -18.33
C PRO A 61 1.40 -5.15 -17.86
N ASP A 62 0.18 -4.71 -18.25
CA ASP A 62 -0.44 -3.43 -17.91
C ASP A 62 -1.76 -3.62 -17.18
N SER A 63 -1.80 -4.54 -16.23
CA SER A 63 -3.04 -4.88 -15.50
C SER A 63 -3.38 -3.90 -14.37
N ASN A 64 -2.54 -2.91 -14.09
CA ASN A 64 -2.76 -1.94 -13.02
C ASN A 64 -3.00 -0.52 -13.56
N TRP A 65 -4.25 -0.15 -13.69
CA TRP A 65 -4.66 1.19 -14.18
C TRP A 65 -4.75 2.25 -13.07
N TYR A 66 -4.56 1.87 -11.82
CA TYR A 66 -4.35 2.82 -10.71
C TYR A 66 -2.93 3.37 -10.71
N ALA A 67 -1.95 2.61 -11.21
CA ALA A 67 -0.55 3.01 -11.16
C ALA A 67 -0.32 4.34 -11.86
N THR A 68 0.34 5.25 -11.17
CA THR A 68 0.79 6.51 -11.72
C THR A 68 2.15 6.29 -12.37
N HIS A 69 2.14 5.97 -13.65
CA HIS A 69 3.38 5.81 -14.39
C HIS A 69 4.11 7.14 -14.45
N ASP A 70 5.41 7.09 -14.32
CA ASP A 70 6.28 8.14 -14.78
C ASP A 70 6.04 8.29 -16.29
N ALA A 71 5.62 9.49 -16.71
CA ALA A 71 5.33 9.74 -18.12
C ALA A 71 6.54 9.42 -19.01
N ALA A 72 7.79 9.64 -18.53
CA ALA A 72 8.99 9.23 -19.24
C ALA A 72 9.13 7.71 -19.39
N SER A 73 8.52 6.91 -18.52
CA SER A 73 8.48 5.46 -18.67
C SER A 73 7.62 5.00 -19.84
N LEU A 74 6.67 5.84 -20.29
CA LEU A 74 5.85 5.56 -21.46
C LEU A 74 6.66 5.53 -22.77
N LEU A 75 7.81 6.24 -22.80
CA LEU A 75 8.72 6.23 -23.93
C LEU A 75 9.66 5.02 -23.95
N LYS A 76 9.58 4.15 -22.97
CA LYS A 76 10.43 2.96 -22.87
C LYS A 76 9.67 1.72 -23.29
N ILE A 77 10.35 0.85 -24.03
CA ILE A 77 9.76 -0.41 -24.48
C ILE A 77 9.93 -1.42 -23.37
N HIS A 78 8.81 -1.78 -22.73
CA HIS A 78 8.77 -2.74 -21.62
C HIS A 78 8.04 -4.03 -21.99
N GLN A 79 7.48 -4.13 -23.19
CA GLN A 79 6.62 -5.24 -23.62
C GLN A 79 7.34 -6.15 -24.61
N GLY A 80 7.13 -7.45 -24.46
CA GLY A 80 7.76 -8.48 -25.26
C GLY A 80 8.73 -9.35 -24.45
N THR A 81 9.35 -10.34 -25.09
CA THR A 81 10.44 -11.11 -24.48
C THR A 81 11.71 -10.24 -24.41
N PRO A 82 12.65 -10.51 -23.50
CA PRO A 82 13.91 -9.79 -23.47
C PRO A 82 14.63 -9.78 -24.82
N GLU A 83 14.66 -10.91 -25.48
CA GLU A 83 15.29 -11.04 -26.81
C GLU A 83 14.60 -10.13 -27.82
N SER A 84 13.26 -10.09 -27.83
CA SER A 84 12.50 -9.24 -28.76
C SER A 84 12.59 -7.76 -28.44
N ILE A 85 12.76 -7.41 -27.16
CA ILE A 85 12.98 -6.03 -26.72
C ILE A 85 14.41 -5.59 -27.07
N GLU A 86 15.39 -6.47 -26.88
CA GLU A 86 16.78 -6.19 -27.21
C GLU A 86 16.98 -6.04 -28.72
N GLU A 87 16.35 -6.90 -29.50
CA GLU A 87 16.32 -6.79 -30.97
C GLU A 87 15.67 -5.49 -31.43
N LEU A 88 14.54 -5.10 -30.83
CA LEU A 88 13.87 -3.85 -31.14
C LEU A 88 14.74 -2.63 -30.78
N ARG A 89 15.42 -2.64 -29.62
CA ARG A 89 16.37 -1.59 -29.24
C ARG A 89 17.53 -1.50 -30.23
N LYS A 90 18.09 -2.65 -30.63
CA LYS A 90 19.13 -2.70 -31.64
C LYS A 90 18.69 -2.09 -32.97
N TRP A 91 17.48 -2.41 -33.44
CA TRP A 91 16.94 -1.80 -34.67
C TRP A 91 16.76 -0.29 -34.55
N ILE A 92 16.34 0.21 -33.40
CA ILE A 92 16.24 1.64 -33.14
C ILE A 92 17.63 2.31 -33.13
N ASP A 93 18.61 1.70 -32.47
CA ASP A 93 19.98 2.22 -32.36
C ASP A 93 20.73 2.17 -33.71
N GLU A 94 20.37 1.25 -34.60
CA GLU A 94 20.92 1.07 -35.93
C GLU A 94 20.08 1.77 -37.03
N ASP A 95 19.13 2.65 -36.67
CA ASP A 95 18.22 3.37 -37.57
C ASP A 95 17.40 2.47 -38.50
N GLN A 96 17.18 1.22 -38.12
CA GLN A 96 16.32 0.27 -38.86
C GLN A 96 14.85 0.54 -38.50
N ASN A 97 14.40 1.75 -38.82
CA ASN A 97 13.14 2.30 -38.32
C ASN A 97 11.91 1.54 -38.82
N GLU A 98 11.90 0.97 -40.03
CA GLU A 98 10.78 0.21 -40.57
C GLU A 98 10.58 -1.10 -39.81
N GLN A 99 11.66 -1.84 -39.52
CA GLN A 99 11.62 -3.08 -38.74
C GLN A 99 11.16 -2.79 -37.30
N ALA A 100 11.71 -1.73 -36.70
CA ALA A 100 11.32 -1.31 -35.37
C ALA A 100 9.83 -0.93 -35.30
N ALA A 101 9.33 -0.16 -36.27
CA ALA A 101 7.92 0.23 -36.36
C ALA A 101 6.99 -0.98 -36.54
N ALA A 102 7.34 -1.91 -37.42
CA ALA A 102 6.56 -3.13 -37.65
C ALA A 102 6.48 -4.01 -36.39
N ARG A 103 7.59 -4.09 -35.62
CA ARG A 103 7.60 -4.83 -34.35
C ARG A 103 6.75 -4.13 -33.27
N LEU A 104 6.82 -2.83 -33.17
CA LEU A 104 5.95 -2.05 -32.28
C LEU A 104 4.48 -2.23 -32.63
N ASP A 105 4.14 -2.31 -33.93
CA ASP A 105 2.78 -2.61 -34.37
C ASP A 105 2.29 -4.00 -33.97
N GLN A 106 3.16 -4.98 -33.84
CA GLN A 106 2.80 -6.29 -33.30
C GLN A 106 2.56 -6.21 -31.78
N LEU A 107 3.50 -5.61 -31.03
CA LEU A 107 3.43 -5.49 -29.58
C LEU A 107 2.19 -4.71 -29.11
N ARG A 108 1.78 -3.65 -29.84
CA ARG A 108 0.59 -2.88 -29.52
C ARG A 108 -0.72 -3.68 -29.61
N ASN A 109 -0.79 -4.68 -30.46
CA ASN A 109 -1.96 -5.54 -30.56
C ASN A 109 -2.07 -6.54 -29.42
N GLU A 110 -0.96 -6.80 -28.73
CA GLU A 110 -0.87 -7.70 -27.58
C GLU A 110 -1.09 -6.97 -26.25
N SER A 111 -1.23 -5.63 -26.27
CA SER A 111 -1.33 -4.80 -25.07
C SER A 111 -2.73 -4.24 -24.87
N ALA A 112 -3.27 -4.38 -23.65
CA ALA A 112 -4.54 -3.75 -23.24
C ALA A 112 -4.44 -2.21 -23.22
N ASN A 113 -3.26 -1.65 -22.90
CA ASN A 113 -2.96 -0.24 -22.90
C ASN A 113 -1.90 0.11 -23.95
N SER A 114 -2.31 0.22 -25.19
CA SER A 114 -1.39 0.34 -26.32
C SER A 114 -0.98 1.76 -26.66
N TYR A 115 -1.55 2.82 -26.04
CA TYR A 115 -1.29 4.19 -26.46
C TYR A 115 0.19 4.64 -26.41
N PRO A 116 1.03 4.17 -25.46
CA PRO A 116 2.46 4.47 -25.52
C PRO A 116 3.16 3.77 -26.69
N LEU A 117 2.79 2.53 -26.98
CA LEU A 117 3.31 1.78 -28.13
C LEU A 117 2.82 2.37 -29.45
N ASP A 118 1.58 2.86 -29.50
CA ASP A 118 1.05 3.58 -30.65
C ASP A 118 1.88 4.85 -30.93
N PHE A 119 2.27 5.58 -29.87
CA PHE A 119 3.15 6.75 -29.99
C PHE A 119 4.57 6.36 -30.49
N LEU A 120 5.18 5.36 -29.88
CA LEU A 120 6.51 4.88 -30.29
C LEU A 120 6.48 4.34 -31.74
N ALA A 121 5.41 3.62 -32.12
CA ALA A 121 5.24 3.16 -33.52
C ALA A 121 5.07 4.34 -34.47
N ALA A 122 4.29 5.37 -34.09
CA ALA A 122 4.16 6.60 -34.89
C ALA A 122 5.52 7.26 -35.14
N ARG A 123 6.34 7.35 -34.11
CA ARG A 123 7.70 7.89 -34.16
C ARG A 123 8.58 7.10 -35.14
N GLN A 124 8.60 5.79 -35.04
CA GLN A 124 9.43 4.95 -35.90
C GLN A 124 8.94 4.95 -37.37
N TRP A 125 7.61 4.96 -37.59
CA TRP A 125 7.06 5.12 -38.95
C TRP A 125 7.37 6.46 -39.55
N ALA A 126 7.41 7.53 -38.76
CA ALA A 126 7.81 8.87 -39.23
C ALA A 126 9.28 8.88 -39.65
N LEU A 127 10.18 8.31 -38.85
CA LEU A 127 11.60 8.15 -39.16
C LEU A 127 11.83 7.25 -40.39
N ALA A 128 10.99 6.23 -40.61
CA ALA A 128 11.01 5.38 -41.78
C ALA A 128 10.45 6.07 -43.05
N GLY A 129 9.91 7.29 -42.93
CA GLY A 129 9.35 8.07 -44.05
C GLY A 129 7.91 7.66 -44.41
N ASP A 130 7.27 6.74 -43.71
CA ASP A 130 5.86 6.38 -43.94
C ASP A 130 4.92 7.31 -43.16
N SER A 131 4.72 8.52 -43.71
CA SER A 131 3.87 9.56 -43.12
C SER A 131 2.45 9.09 -42.87
N LYS A 132 1.90 8.20 -43.69
CA LYS A 132 0.54 7.71 -43.57
C LYS A 132 0.39 6.80 -42.36
N LYS A 133 1.28 5.82 -42.20
CA LYS A 133 1.28 4.94 -41.00
C LYS A 133 1.59 5.75 -39.76
N ALA A 134 2.56 6.64 -39.79
CA ALA A 134 2.91 7.51 -38.66
C ALA A 134 1.69 8.29 -38.15
N THR A 135 0.96 8.96 -39.06
CA THR A 135 -0.24 9.74 -38.72
C THR A 135 -1.37 8.86 -38.14
N VAL A 136 -1.60 7.66 -38.72
CA VAL A 136 -2.58 6.71 -38.19
C VAL A 136 -2.24 6.29 -36.75
N ARG A 137 -0.96 5.95 -36.49
CA ARG A 137 -0.52 5.54 -35.14
C ARG A 137 -0.56 6.68 -34.15
N LEU A 138 -0.20 7.90 -34.57
CA LEU A 138 -0.30 9.07 -33.70
C LEU A 138 -1.76 9.39 -33.34
N ASN A 139 -2.69 9.27 -34.27
CA ASN A 139 -4.11 9.41 -33.98
C ASN A 139 -4.61 8.33 -33.01
N ASP A 140 -4.15 7.09 -33.17
CA ASP A 140 -4.49 6.00 -32.24
C ASP A 140 -3.95 6.33 -30.84
N ALA A 141 -2.71 6.78 -30.70
CA ALA A 141 -2.11 7.19 -29.44
C ALA A 141 -2.95 8.28 -28.74
N VAL A 142 -3.27 9.36 -29.42
CA VAL A 142 -4.06 10.47 -28.87
C VAL A 142 -5.46 10.02 -28.50
N ARG A 143 -6.14 9.26 -29.36
CA ARG A 143 -7.48 8.76 -29.12
C ARG A 143 -7.54 7.80 -27.91
N LYS A 144 -6.50 7.03 -27.66
CA LYS A 144 -6.41 6.07 -26.56
C LYS A 144 -5.86 6.66 -25.27
N GLY A 145 -5.34 7.88 -25.26
CA GLY A 145 -4.95 8.53 -24.01
C GLY A 145 -3.62 9.28 -23.98
N TRP A 146 -2.90 9.40 -25.10
CA TRP A 146 -1.72 10.25 -25.14
C TRP A 146 -2.11 11.73 -24.96
N ARG A 147 -1.53 12.41 -23.98
CA ARG A 147 -1.96 13.74 -23.52
C ARG A 147 -0.84 14.79 -23.56
N TYR A 148 0.32 14.43 -24.07
CA TYR A 148 1.54 15.22 -24.02
C TYR A 148 1.83 15.85 -25.39
N ARG A 149 1.10 16.93 -25.70
CA ARG A 149 1.21 17.62 -27.02
C ARG A 149 2.63 18.15 -27.26
N SER A 150 3.26 18.74 -26.23
CA SER A 150 4.62 19.25 -26.31
C SER A 150 5.62 18.18 -26.75
N GLU A 151 5.51 16.95 -26.22
CA GLU A 151 6.38 15.84 -26.60
C GLU A 151 6.28 15.47 -28.08
N ILE A 152 5.10 15.65 -28.69
CA ILE A 152 4.93 15.43 -30.14
C ILE A 152 5.54 16.58 -30.93
N LEU A 153 5.34 17.84 -30.47
CA LEU A 153 5.81 19.04 -31.16
C LEU A 153 7.33 19.21 -31.08
N ASP A 154 7.93 18.76 -29.97
CA ASP A 154 9.36 18.91 -29.73
C ASP A 154 10.17 17.71 -30.27
N ASP A 155 9.51 16.62 -30.67
CA ASP A 155 10.19 15.43 -31.22
C ASP A 155 10.57 15.62 -32.69
N PRO A 156 11.88 15.63 -33.02
CA PRO A 156 12.35 15.82 -34.39
C PRO A 156 11.92 14.71 -35.34
N SER A 157 11.53 13.55 -34.85
CA SER A 157 11.03 12.46 -35.69
C SER A 157 9.80 12.85 -36.50
N PHE A 158 9.01 13.82 -36.02
CA PHE A 158 7.81 14.31 -36.70
C PHE A 158 8.02 15.57 -37.56
N ASP A 159 9.26 16.04 -37.71
CA ASP A 159 9.53 17.29 -38.47
C ASP A 159 8.95 17.27 -39.90
N ALA A 160 9.06 16.14 -40.60
CA ALA A 160 8.50 15.96 -41.92
C ALA A 160 6.96 16.00 -41.98
N LEU A 161 6.29 15.85 -40.84
CA LEU A 161 4.82 15.82 -40.73
C LEU A 161 4.22 17.14 -40.26
N ARG A 162 5.03 18.11 -39.84
CA ARG A 162 4.54 19.36 -39.21
C ARG A 162 3.57 20.15 -40.08
N GLU A 163 3.79 20.16 -41.40
CA GLU A 163 2.92 20.84 -42.36
C GLU A 163 1.74 20.00 -42.86
N ASP A 164 1.66 18.71 -42.43
CA ASP A 164 0.57 17.85 -42.82
C ASP A 164 -0.73 18.22 -42.09
N LYS A 165 -1.82 18.39 -42.84
CA LYS A 165 -3.12 18.82 -42.28
C LYS A 165 -3.69 17.83 -41.29
N GLU A 166 -3.51 16.54 -41.53
CA GLU A 166 -4.02 15.51 -40.63
C GLU A 166 -3.21 15.45 -39.32
N PHE A 167 -1.88 15.61 -39.42
CA PHE A 167 -1.01 15.76 -38.26
C PHE A 167 -1.47 16.95 -37.39
N GLN A 168 -1.63 18.12 -37.99
CA GLN A 168 -2.10 19.33 -37.28
C GLN A 168 -3.47 19.13 -36.62
N ARG A 169 -4.39 18.42 -37.31
CA ARG A 169 -5.71 18.06 -36.76
C ARG A 169 -5.59 17.16 -35.52
N ILE A 170 -4.66 16.20 -35.54
CA ILE A 170 -4.41 15.32 -34.39
C ILE A 170 -3.82 16.12 -33.24
N ILE A 171 -2.82 16.94 -33.49
CA ILE A 171 -2.17 17.80 -32.51
C ILE A 171 -3.18 18.75 -31.85
N SER A 172 -4.10 19.35 -32.60
CA SER A 172 -5.12 20.24 -32.04
C SER A 172 -6.07 19.54 -31.04
N LYS A 173 -6.25 18.23 -31.17
CA LYS A 173 -7.09 17.40 -30.27
C LYS A 173 -6.30 16.83 -29.10
N CYS A 174 -4.97 16.81 -29.15
CA CYS A 174 -4.13 16.30 -28.10
C CYS A 174 -4.10 17.29 -26.92
N PRO A 175 -4.43 16.90 -25.69
CA PRO A 175 -4.22 17.72 -24.51
C PRO A 175 -2.74 18.08 -24.34
N ASN A 176 -2.45 19.21 -23.72
CA ASN A 176 -1.07 19.64 -23.45
C ASN A 176 -0.78 19.52 -21.95
N GLU A 177 -0.65 18.31 -21.47
CA GLU A 177 -0.18 18.05 -20.11
C GLU A 177 1.36 18.01 -20.09
N GLU A 178 1.93 18.37 -18.94
CA GLU A 178 3.38 18.27 -18.75
C GLU A 178 3.80 16.79 -18.63
N PHE A 179 4.94 16.48 -19.24
CA PHE A 179 5.58 15.16 -19.18
C PHE A 179 6.33 15.01 -17.85
N LYS A 180 5.60 14.59 -16.83
CA LYS A 180 6.09 14.46 -15.45
C LYS A 180 5.55 13.21 -14.79
N VAL A 181 6.12 12.84 -13.64
CA VAL A 181 5.51 11.83 -12.75
C VAL A 181 4.09 12.29 -12.42
N LEU A 182 3.10 11.48 -12.74
CA LEU A 182 1.71 11.79 -12.41
C LEU A 182 1.56 12.01 -10.90
N PRO A 183 0.70 12.95 -10.47
CA PRO A 183 0.48 13.19 -9.06
C PRO A 183 0.09 11.91 -8.34
N ALA A 184 0.68 11.67 -7.16
CA ALA A 184 0.23 10.62 -6.28
C ALA A 184 -1.23 10.86 -5.90
N LYS A 185 -2.02 9.79 -5.87
CA LYS A 185 -3.43 9.82 -5.45
C LYS A 185 -3.63 8.78 -4.36
N GLY A 186 -4.41 9.12 -3.35
CA GLY A 186 -4.91 8.14 -2.40
C GLY A 186 -5.81 7.11 -3.08
N PHE A 187 -5.81 5.89 -2.58
CA PHE A 187 -6.57 4.79 -3.15
C PHE A 187 -7.99 4.72 -2.57
N GLU A 188 -8.98 4.54 -3.43
CA GLU A 188 -10.35 4.22 -3.03
C GLU A 188 -10.86 2.97 -3.76
N ALA A 189 -11.09 1.86 -3.04
CA ALA A 189 -11.53 0.58 -3.61
C ALA A 189 -12.89 0.65 -4.32
N ARG A 190 -13.71 1.66 -4.02
CA ARG A 190 -14.98 1.91 -4.72
C ARG A 190 -14.82 2.57 -6.10
N ASN A 191 -13.63 3.07 -6.41
CA ASN A 191 -13.36 3.68 -7.70
C ASN A 191 -13.04 2.61 -8.75
N PHE A 192 -13.36 2.94 -9.97
CA PHE A 192 -13.06 2.17 -11.18
C PHE A 192 -12.05 2.95 -12.01
N PHE A 193 -11.04 2.28 -12.50
CA PHE A 193 -9.92 2.86 -13.23
C PHE A 193 -9.96 2.41 -14.69
N ALA A 194 -9.76 3.34 -15.59
CA ALA A 194 -9.61 3.07 -17.02
C ALA A 194 -8.13 2.97 -17.41
N PRO A 195 -7.81 2.40 -18.58
CA PRO A 195 -6.42 2.24 -19.06
C PRO A 195 -5.59 3.53 -19.11
N ASN A 196 -6.25 4.68 -19.25
CA ASN A 196 -5.61 6.01 -19.21
C ASN A 196 -5.45 6.59 -17.79
N CYS A 197 -5.51 5.75 -16.75
CA CYS A 197 -5.41 6.12 -15.34
C CYS A 197 -6.49 7.10 -14.83
N THR A 198 -7.58 7.32 -15.59
CA THR A 198 -8.72 8.09 -15.09
C THR A 198 -9.58 7.24 -14.18
N GLU A 199 -10.17 7.89 -13.17
CA GLU A 199 -11.01 7.22 -12.16
C GLU A 199 -12.44 7.72 -12.16
N SER A 200 -13.38 6.85 -11.77
CA SER A 200 -14.79 7.16 -11.66
C SER A 200 -15.47 6.24 -10.64
N THR A 201 -16.57 6.67 -10.07
CA THR A 201 -17.44 5.80 -9.27
C THR A 201 -18.38 4.94 -10.11
N ASN A 202 -18.39 5.14 -11.44
CA ASN A 202 -19.23 4.36 -12.35
C ASN A 202 -18.56 3.03 -12.71
N PRO A 203 -19.19 1.86 -12.43
CA PRO A 203 -18.61 0.53 -12.71
C PRO A 203 -18.39 0.25 -14.20
N LYS A 204 -19.00 1.02 -15.10
CA LYS A 204 -18.79 0.90 -16.55
C LYS A 204 -17.52 1.61 -17.03
N HIS A 205 -16.88 2.37 -16.17
CA HIS A 205 -15.71 3.16 -16.54
C HIS A 205 -14.44 2.33 -16.68
N GLY A 206 -14.32 1.23 -15.94
CA GLY A 206 -13.12 0.41 -15.93
C GLY A 206 -13.19 -0.69 -14.88
N VAL A 207 -12.05 -1.00 -14.27
CA VAL A 207 -11.91 -2.04 -13.25
C VAL A 207 -11.62 -1.45 -11.87
N SER A 208 -12.13 -2.07 -10.82
CA SER A 208 -11.80 -1.73 -9.43
C SER A 208 -10.83 -2.75 -8.85
N TYR A 209 -10.00 -2.29 -7.95
CA TYR A 209 -8.95 -3.06 -7.28
C TYR A 209 -9.18 -3.16 -5.78
N LEU A 210 -8.39 -4.01 -5.10
CA LEU A 210 -8.40 -4.15 -3.66
C LEU A 210 -6.95 -4.26 -3.17
N LEU A 211 -6.46 -3.27 -2.42
CA LEU A 211 -5.09 -3.29 -1.91
C LEU A 211 -4.83 -4.57 -1.10
N SER A 212 -3.62 -5.12 -1.20
CA SER A 212 -3.28 -6.34 -0.49
C SER A 212 -1.80 -6.40 -0.15
N MET A 213 -1.50 -6.72 1.11
CA MET A 213 -0.15 -7.01 1.58
C MET A 213 -0.16 -8.19 2.57
N VAL A 214 0.96 -8.87 2.72
CA VAL A 214 1.18 -9.88 3.75
C VAL A 214 2.00 -9.24 4.86
N LEU A 215 1.52 -9.29 6.11
CA LEU A 215 2.20 -8.62 7.23
C LEU A 215 3.60 -9.18 7.49
N SER A 216 3.75 -10.50 7.37
CA SER A 216 5.03 -11.16 7.63
C SER A 216 5.03 -12.60 7.10
N HIS A 217 6.18 -13.28 7.16
CA HIS A 217 6.29 -14.71 6.90
C HIS A 217 7.27 -15.34 7.91
N THR A 218 6.78 -16.29 8.72
CA THR A 218 7.56 -16.91 9.82
C THR A 218 7.96 -18.34 9.51
N ALA A 219 7.22 -19.04 8.66
CA ALA A 219 7.57 -20.39 8.20
C ALA A 219 8.89 -20.41 7.39
N ASN A 220 9.43 -21.60 7.17
CA ASN A 220 10.64 -21.84 6.37
C ASN A 220 11.88 -21.07 6.87
N ASN A 221 12.02 -20.88 8.20
CA ASN A 221 13.14 -20.14 8.82
C ASN A 221 13.29 -18.71 8.28
N ARG A 222 12.18 -18.03 7.98
CA ARG A 222 12.19 -16.62 7.57
C ARG A 222 12.28 -15.73 8.79
N LEU A 223 11.21 -15.13 9.26
CA LEU A 223 11.25 -14.35 10.50
C LEU A 223 10.80 -15.22 11.68
N THR A 224 11.31 -14.93 12.86
CA THR A 224 10.67 -15.41 14.09
C THR A 224 9.39 -14.60 14.37
N ILE A 225 8.49 -15.13 15.20
CA ILE A 225 7.29 -14.41 15.61
C ILE A 225 7.65 -13.07 16.27
N ASN A 226 8.69 -13.05 17.12
CA ASN A 226 9.15 -11.84 17.78
C ASN A 226 9.70 -10.81 16.79
N GLU A 227 10.46 -11.24 15.77
CA GLU A 227 10.91 -10.36 14.70
C GLU A 227 9.73 -9.77 13.92
N ALA A 228 8.71 -10.57 13.62
CA ALA A 228 7.51 -10.12 12.93
C ALA A 228 6.72 -9.08 13.75
N ILE A 229 6.53 -9.32 15.05
CA ILE A 229 5.86 -8.37 15.96
C ILE A 229 6.68 -7.08 16.08
N THR A 230 7.98 -7.19 16.37
CA THR A 230 8.88 -6.04 16.51
C THR A 230 8.92 -5.20 15.24
N HIS A 231 8.90 -5.85 14.06
CA HIS A 231 8.83 -5.18 12.78
C HIS A 231 7.56 -4.31 12.66
N LEU A 232 6.38 -4.88 12.94
CA LEU A 232 5.10 -4.15 12.83
C LEU A 232 4.98 -3.02 13.86
N GLU A 233 5.41 -3.25 15.10
CA GLU A 233 5.46 -2.21 16.14
C GLU A 233 6.36 -1.04 15.73
N ARG A 234 7.53 -1.34 15.19
CA ARG A 234 8.47 -0.34 14.71
C ARG A 234 7.93 0.44 13.51
N SER A 235 7.20 -0.22 12.62
CA SER A 235 6.58 0.41 11.46
C SER A 235 5.46 1.37 11.88
N SER A 236 4.59 0.95 12.79
CA SER A 236 3.50 1.80 13.28
C SER A 236 4.00 3.02 14.08
N LEU A 237 5.11 2.88 14.80
CA LEU A 237 5.75 4.00 15.52
C LEU A 237 6.43 5.00 14.58
N ALA A 238 6.67 4.64 13.32
CA ALA A 238 7.26 5.53 12.34
C ALA A 238 6.24 6.49 11.69
N ASP A 239 4.94 6.23 11.85
CA ASP A 239 3.91 7.05 11.23
C ASP A 239 4.04 8.53 11.65
N PHE A 240 4.00 9.40 10.64
CA PHE A 240 4.05 10.87 10.79
C PHE A 240 5.36 11.42 11.39
N THR A 241 6.43 10.59 11.50
CA THR A 241 7.71 11.01 12.12
C THR A 241 8.64 11.74 11.18
N ARG A 242 8.45 11.61 9.85
CA ARG A 242 9.30 12.19 8.82
C ARG A 242 10.79 11.89 9.04
N PRO A 243 11.20 10.60 9.03
CA PRO A 243 12.55 10.20 9.37
C PRO A 243 13.56 10.87 8.44
N SER A 244 14.59 11.47 9.03
CA SER A 244 15.69 12.08 8.28
C SER A 244 16.68 11.00 7.84
N GLY A 245 16.77 10.75 6.54
CA GLY A 245 17.67 9.77 5.94
C GLY A 245 17.83 10.00 4.45
N THR A 246 18.49 9.08 3.77
CA THR A 246 18.73 9.14 2.32
C THR A 246 18.02 8.00 1.60
N PHE A 247 17.38 8.31 0.48
CA PHE A 247 16.87 7.34 -0.47
C PHE A 247 18.00 6.94 -1.42
N PHE A 248 18.31 5.64 -1.47
CA PHE A 248 19.39 5.12 -2.27
C PHE A 248 18.89 4.35 -3.50
N PHE A 249 19.57 4.55 -4.63
CA PHE A 249 19.32 3.87 -5.88
C PHE A 249 20.62 3.19 -6.32
N SER A 250 20.64 1.85 -6.24
CA SER A 250 21.83 1.06 -6.53
C SER A 250 22.02 0.89 -8.03
N LYS A 251 23.16 1.33 -8.54
CA LYS A 251 23.61 1.17 -9.91
C LYS A 251 24.79 0.20 -9.93
N THR A 252 24.65 -0.91 -10.63
CA THR A 252 25.68 -1.91 -10.86
C THR A 252 25.59 -2.44 -12.29
N SER A 253 26.51 -3.31 -12.70
CA SER A 253 26.43 -4.01 -13.99
C SER A 253 25.44 -5.20 -14.00
N ASP A 254 24.79 -5.54 -12.87
CA ASP A 254 23.78 -6.61 -12.82
C ASP A 254 22.55 -6.18 -13.65
N VAL A 255 22.04 -7.09 -14.49
CA VAL A 255 20.84 -6.84 -15.31
C VAL A 255 19.63 -6.37 -14.48
N ARG A 256 19.56 -6.75 -13.21
CA ARG A 256 18.49 -6.36 -12.29
C ARG A 256 18.54 -4.88 -11.93
N THR A 257 19.73 -4.29 -11.85
CA THR A 257 19.88 -2.84 -11.66
C THR A 257 19.81 -2.07 -12.96
N THR A 258 20.46 -2.56 -14.04
CA THR A 258 20.40 -1.86 -15.35
C THR A 258 18.98 -1.77 -15.91
N THR A 259 18.12 -2.75 -15.60
CA THR A 259 16.69 -2.69 -15.94
C THR A 259 15.98 -1.52 -15.23
N ARG A 260 16.40 -1.16 -14.03
CA ARG A 260 15.75 -0.13 -13.18
C ARG A 260 16.36 1.26 -13.36
N GLU A 261 17.65 1.33 -13.66
CA GLU A 261 18.46 2.55 -13.73
C GLU A 261 17.81 3.69 -14.54
N PRO A 262 17.19 3.44 -15.71
CA PRO A 262 16.59 4.50 -16.50
C PRO A 262 15.54 5.36 -15.76
N ASN A 263 14.97 4.84 -14.65
CA ASN A 263 13.97 5.56 -13.87
C ASN A 263 14.53 6.19 -12.58
N PHE A 264 15.83 6.03 -12.28
CA PHE A 264 16.41 6.51 -11.03
C PHE A 264 16.42 8.04 -10.95
N GLN A 265 16.90 8.71 -12.00
CA GLN A 265 17.02 10.17 -11.99
C GLN A 265 15.68 10.85 -11.78
N ILE A 266 14.61 10.34 -12.39
CA ILE A 266 13.26 10.88 -12.28
C ILE A 266 12.75 10.78 -10.84
N ALA A 267 12.95 9.62 -10.19
CA ALA A 267 12.58 9.44 -8.79
C ALA A 267 13.38 10.36 -7.86
N ILE A 268 14.68 10.55 -8.14
CA ILE A 268 15.56 11.44 -7.38
C ILE A 268 15.08 12.89 -7.49
N ASP A 269 14.72 13.34 -8.69
CA ASP A 269 14.27 14.72 -8.92
C ASP A 269 12.94 14.98 -8.20
N GLU A 270 12.02 14.02 -8.19
CA GLU A 270 10.78 14.13 -7.41
C GLU A 270 11.04 14.17 -5.90
N LEU A 271 11.94 13.31 -5.39
CA LEU A 271 12.34 13.32 -3.98
C LEU A 271 12.98 14.65 -3.57
N LYS A 272 13.86 15.23 -4.42
CA LYS A 272 14.47 16.54 -4.19
C LYS A 272 13.44 17.67 -4.14
N LYS A 273 12.40 17.65 -5.00
CA LYS A 273 11.28 18.61 -4.93
C LYS A 273 10.57 18.54 -3.57
N LEU A 274 10.51 17.35 -2.96
CA LEU A 274 9.97 17.11 -1.62
C LEU A 274 10.98 17.38 -0.50
N LYS A 275 12.16 17.96 -0.82
CA LYS A 275 13.26 18.23 0.12
C LYS A 275 13.79 16.96 0.81
N GLN A 276 13.71 15.82 0.12
CA GLN A 276 14.29 14.56 0.60
C GLN A 276 15.69 14.36 0.00
N ASN A 277 16.59 13.78 0.79
CA ASN A 277 17.91 13.37 0.29
C ASN A 277 17.78 12.10 -0.55
N ALA A 278 18.31 12.13 -1.77
CA ALA A 278 18.26 11.00 -2.68
C ALA A 278 19.51 10.97 -3.56
N GLN A 279 20.07 9.78 -3.78
CA GLN A 279 21.28 9.62 -4.58
C GLN A 279 21.41 8.22 -5.20
N ILE A 280 22.13 8.17 -6.33
CA ILE A 280 22.62 6.92 -6.91
C ILE A 280 23.90 6.51 -6.18
N ILE A 281 24.06 5.20 -5.95
CA ILE A 281 25.29 4.59 -5.43
C ILE A 281 25.78 3.53 -6.42
N GLU A 282 27.10 3.49 -6.66
CA GLU A 282 27.72 2.48 -7.54
C GLU A 282 28.14 1.21 -6.75
N SER A 283 27.20 0.73 -5.93
CA SER A 283 27.35 -0.47 -5.09
C SER A 283 25.98 -1.10 -4.87
N VAL A 284 25.96 -2.39 -4.50
CA VAL A 284 24.70 -3.11 -4.21
C VAL A 284 23.99 -2.54 -3.01
N LEU A 285 24.72 -2.24 -1.93
CA LEU A 285 24.19 -1.76 -0.66
C LEU A 285 24.77 -0.39 -0.30
N PRO A 286 24.05 0.41 0.52
CA PRO A 286 24.51 1.73 0.94
C PRO A 286 25.82 1.69 1.71
N PRO A 287 26.60 2.79 1.73
CA PRO A 287 27.83 2.91 2.51
C PRO A 287 27.62 2.68 4.01
N VAL A 288 28.67 2.21 4.68
CA VAL A 288 28.68 2.02 6.13
C VAL A 288 28.27 3.29 6.86
N GLY A 289 27.43 3.15 7.88
CA GLY A 289 26.94 4.25 8.71
C GLY A 289 25.81 5.06 8.08
N SER A 290 25.37 4.73 6.86
CA SER A 290 24.25 5.44 6.23
C SER A 290 22.94 5.20 6.97
N SER A 291 22.12 6.27 7.11
CA SER A 291 20.71 6.21 7.51
C SER A 291 19.84 6.12 6.27
N VAL A 292 19.19 4.97 6.08
CA VAL A 292 18.45 4.62 4.84
C VAL A 292 16.97 4.90 5.03
N ALA A 293 16.44 5.91 4.35
CA ALA A 293 15.02 6.23 4.30
C ALA A 293 14.26 5.35 3.30
N GLY A 294 14.94 4.85 2.30
CA GLY A 294 14.45 3.89 1.32
C GLY A 294 15.56 3.43 0.39
N ILE A 295 15.37 2.26 -0.22
CA ILE A 295 16.35 1.73 -1.18
C ILE A 295 15.68 0.96 -2.30
N THR A 296 16.14 1.24 -3.53
CA THR A 296 15.84 0.46 -4.73
C THR A 296 17.14 -0.14 -5.26
N PHE A 297 17.19 -1.47 -5.38
CA PHE A 297 18.36 -2.19 -5.87
C PHE A 297 17.98 -3.45 -6.67
N GLY A 298 18.96 -4.19 -7.16
CA GLY A 298 18.71 -5.41 -7.91
C GLY A 298 19.90 -6.35 -7.82
N VAL A 299 19.73 -7.47 -7.11
CA VAL A 299 20.76 -8.51 -6.97
C VAL A 299 20.12 -9.83 -6.54
N SER A 300 20.71 -10.95 -6.96
CA SER A 300 20.20 -12.26 -6.55
C SER A 300 20.39 -12.52 -5.05
N ASN A 301 21.55 -12.16 -4.50
CA ASN A 301 21.87 -12.39 -3.10
C ASN A 301 22.57 -11.17 -2.50
N PHE A 302 22.21 -10.84 -1.28
CA PHE A 302 22.85 -9.80 -0.48
C PHE A 302 22.94 -10.23 0.99
N ASP A 303 23.88 -9.63 1.70
CA ASP A 303 24.02 -9.73 3.15
C ASP A 303 24.02 -8.31 3.72
N TRP A 304 22.90 -7.90 4.31
CA TRP A 304 22.75 -6.55 4.83
C TRP A 304 23.73 -6.23 5.96
N ASN A 305 24.15 -7.23 6.75
CA ASN A 305 25.14 -7.03 7.82
C ASN A 305 26.47 -6.45 7.30
N ARG A 306 26.85 -6.81 6.07
CA ARG A 306 28.07 -6.29 5.46
C ARG A 306 28.02 -4.82 5.07
N SER A 307 26.81 -4.29 4.89
CA SER A 307 26.63 -2.87 4.58
C SER A 307 27.00 -1.97 5.77
N GLY A 308 26.65 -2.36 6.99
CA GLY A 308 26.73 -1.48 8.15
C GLY A 308 25.80 -0.26 8.05
N ALA A 309 24.93 -0.20 7.06
CA ALA A 309 23.91 0.82 6.92
C ALA A 309 22.67 0.44 7.72
N LYS A 310 21.93 1.45 8.20
CA LYS A 310 20.75 1.28 9.03
C LYS A 310 19.48 1.65 8.28
N LEU A 311 18.59 0.68 8.05
CA LEU A 311 17.22 0.96 7.62
C LEU A 311 16.48 1.70 8.74
N LEU A 312 15.99 2.90 8.44
CA LEU A 312 15.23 3.69 9.39
C LEU A 312 13.84 3.11 9.61
N PRO A 313 13.22 3.29 10.79
CA PRO A 313 11.80 2.98 10.95
C PRO A 313 10.98 3.67 9.86
N GLY A 314 10.06 2.93 9.24
CA GLY A 314 9.26 3.45 8.14
C GLY A 314 9.93 3.39 6.76
N SER A 315 11.18 2.89 6.61
CA SER A 315 11.83 2.77 5.31
C SER A 315 11.18 1.71 4.42
N LEU A 316 11.14 1.95 3.10
CA LEU A 316 10.77 0.94 2.10
C LEU A 316 12.03 0.40 1.42
N ALA A 317 12.06 -0.91 1.16
CA ALA A 317 13.17 -1.54 0.47
C ALA A 317 12.66 -2.47 -0.64
N ASP A 318 13.20 -2.31 -1.85
CA ASP A 318 12.75 -3.06 -3.01
C ASP A 318 13.93 -3.61 -3.79
N ASN A 319 14.05 -4.95 -3.80
CA ASN A 319 15.08 -5.69 -4.51
C ASN A 319 14.49 -6.41 -5.73
N LEU A 320 14.89 -6.01 -6.92
CA LEU A 320 14.55 -6.76 -8.12
C LEU A 320 15.31 -8.09 -8.10
N THR A 321 14.58 -9.18 -7.83
CA THR A 321 15.07 -10.55 -7.97
C THR A 321 13.87 -11.50 -8.13
N SER A 322 14.02 -12.51 -9.00
CA SER A 322 12.90 -13.33 -9.48
C SER A 322 12.24 -14.20 -8.42
N LEU A 323 12.99 -14.60 -7.39
CA LEU A 323 12.52 -15.52 -6.35
C LEU A 323 12.53 -14.91 -4.95
N GLY A 324 12.58 -13.58 -4.85
CA GLY A 324 12.54 -12.85 -3.57
C GLY A 324 11.26 -13.09 -2.77
N GLY A 325 10.15 -13.41 -3.44
CA GLY A 325 8.84 -13.73 -2.84
C GLY A 325 8.55 -15.23 -2.70
N VAL A 326 9.41 -16.12 -3.19
CA VAL A 326 9.23 -17.58 -3.07
C VAL A 326 9.79 -18.06 -1.74
N MET A 327 9.01 -18.02 -0.69
CA MET A 327 9.46 -18.27 0.70
C MET A 327 10.05 -19.65 0.95
N PRO A 328 9.53 -20.77 0.40
CA PRO A 328 10.13 -22.10 0.57
C PRO A 328 11.48 -22.28 -0.11
N ALA A 329 11.79 -21.51 -1.16
CA ALA A 329 13.04 -21.69 -1.91
C ALA A 329 14.26 -21.19 -1.14
N SER A 330 15.37 -21.93 -1.21
CA SER A 330 16.66 -21.57 -0.58
C SER A 330 17.50 -20.61 -1.44
N SER A 331 17.25 -20.57 -2.75
CA SER A 331 17.96 -19.70 -3.69
C SER A 331 17.48 -18.27 -3.60
N GLN A 332 18.37 -17.33 -3.81
CA GLN A 332 18.17 -15.88 -3.76
C GLN A 332 17.71 -15.36 -2.38
N THR A 333 18.16 -14.18 -1.99
CA THR A 333 17.77 -13.57 -0.72
C THR A 333 16.31 -13.15 -0.77
N LYS A 334 15.56 -13.46 0.29
CA LYS A 334 14.12 -13.18 0.37
C LYS A 334 13.83 -11.78 0.86
N ALA A 335 12.67 -11.24 0.47
CA ALA A 335 12.21 -9.93 0.90
C ALA A 335 12.06 -9.82 2.43
N THR A 336 11.83 -10.93 3.14
CA THR A 336 11.79 -11.00 4.61
C THR A 336 13.10 -10.56 5.28
N GLU A 337 14.26 -10.70 4.61
CA GLU A 337 15.53 -10.20 5.16
C GLU A 337 15.51 -8.67 5.31
N LEU A 338 14.91 -7.96 4.38
CA LEU A 338 14.78 -6.51 4.48
C LEU A 338 13.90 -6.09 5.67
N LEU A 339 12.82 -6.85 5.96
CA LEU A 339 12.00 -6.64 7.16
C LEU A 339 12.81 -6.92 8.43
N ARG A 340 13.61 -8.02 8.48
CA ARG A 340 14.49 -8.34 9.61
C ARG A 340 15.44 -7.20 9.93
N PHE A 341 16.01 -6.58 8.91
CA PHE A 341 16.91 -5.43 9.07
C PHE A 341 16.18 -4.09 9.22
N GLY A 342 14.86 -4.08 9.19
CA GLY A 342 14.05 -2.99 9.67
C GLY A 342 13.32 -2.17 8.63
N ALA A 343 13.23 -2.60 7.39
CA ALA A 343 12.30 -1.97 6.45
C ALA A 343 10.85 -2.14 6.93
N ALA A 344 10.02 -1.13 6.77
CA ALA A 344 8.59 -1.21 7.06
C ALA A 344 7.84 -2.09 6.05
N ALA A 345 8.30 -2.08 4.80
CA ALA A 345 7.79 -2.97 3.77
C ALA A 345 8.85 -3.26 2.71
N ALA A 346 8.72 -4.43 2.08
CA ALA A 346 9.57 -4.90 1.00
C ALA A 346 8.77 -5.72 0.00
N SER A 347 9.30 -5.88 -1.22
CA SER A 347 8.68 -6.71 -2.24
C SER A 347 9.62 -7.75 -2.84
N GLY A 348 9.03 -8.75 -3.50
CA GLY A 348 9.74 -9.76 -4.24
C GLY A 348 8.80 -10.55 -5.13
N THR A 349 9.23 -10.95 -6.34
CA THR A 349 8.38 -11.75 -7.21
C THR A 349 8.35 -13.22 -6.80
N VAL A 350 7.25 -13.89 -7.15
CA VAL A 350 7.01 -15.31 -6.82
C VAL A 350 7.31 -16.25 -7.99
N ALA A 351 7.76 -15.73 -9.13
CA ALA A 351 8.02 -16.53 -10.32
C ALA A 351 9.09 -15.91 -11.25
N GLU A 352 9.86 -16.77 -11.89
CA GLU A 352 10.63 -16.49 -13.09
C GLU A 352 9.66 -16.39 -14.30
N PRO A 353 10.04 -15.90 -15.46
CA PRO A 353 11.39 -15.52 -15.87
C PRO A 353 11.58 -14.00 -15.92
N TYR A 354 12.82 -13.59 -16.18
CA TYR A 354 13.27 -12.29 -16.68
C TYR A 354 13.24 -11.11 -15.71
N ALA A 355 14.24 -10.25 -15.85
CA ALA A 355 14.32 -8.94 -15.19
C ALA A 355 13.50 -7.91 -15.98
N LEU A 356 12.19 -7.92 -15.80
CA LEU A 356 11.26 -7.01 -16.48
C LEU A 356 10.75 -5.96 -15.51
N GLN A 357 10.94 -4.66 -15.82
CA GLN A 357 10.57 -3.57 -14.94
C GLN A 357 9.08 -3.60 -14.56
N PHE A 358 8.19 -3.95 -15.46
CA PHE A 358 6.75 -3.94 -15.19
C PHE A 358 6.29 -4.92 -14.08
N LYS A 359 7.12 -5.93 -13.74
CA LYS A 359 6.88 -6.88 -12.65
C LYS A 359 7.32 -6.35 -11.28
N PHE A 360 7.98 -5.22 -11.23
CA PHE A 360 8.55 -4.62 -10.03
C PHE A 360 8.13 -3.16 -9.91
N PRO A 361 8.06 -2.61 -8.69
CA PRO A 361 7.77 -1.20 -8.50
C PRO A 361 8.77 -0.33 -9.25
N LEU A 362 8.29 0.73 -9.87
CA LEU A 362 9.15 1.79 -10.36
C LEU A 362 9.87 2.48 -9.19
N PRO A 363 11.06 3.04 -9.39
CA PRO A 363 11.76 3.85 -8.37
C PRO A 363 10.93 5.01 -7.79
N SER A 364 9.92 5.48 -8.53
CA SER A 364 8.91 6.45 -8.05
C SER A 364 8.12 5.98 -6.82
N LEU A 365 8.19 4.70 -6.44
CA LEU A 365 7.71 4.15 -5.17
C LEU A 365 8.07 5.07 -4.00
N HIS A 366 9.34 5.47 -3.90
CA HIS A 366 9.84 6.31 -2.82
C HIS A 366 9.31 7.75 -2.89
N ALA A 367 9.12 8.29 -4.09
CA ALA A 367 8.53 9.61 -4.27
C ALA A 367 7.05 9.65 -3.87
N HIS A 368 6.27 8.62 -4.23
CA HIS A 368 4.88 8.47 -3.79
C HIS A 368 4.77 8.37 -2.28
N TYR A 369 5.64 7.56 -1.67
CA TYR A 369 5.70 7.40 -0.22
C TYR A 369 6.08 8.70 0.49
N ALA A 370 7.09 9.40 0.00
CA ALA A 370 7.51 10.70 0.53
C ALA A 370 6.45 11.81 0.37
N LYS A 371 5.49 11.65 -0.55
CA LYS A 371 4.30 12.52 -0.68
C LYS A 371 3.23 12.22 0.37
N GLY A 372 3.36 11.15 1.14
CA GLY A 372 2.45 10.80 2.25
C GLY A 372 1.46 9.68 1.95
N LEU A 373 1.62 8.93 0.85
CA LEU A 373 0.88 7.69 0.66
C LEU A 373 1.32 6.64 1.68
N THR A 374 0.44 5.70 2.00
CA THR A 374 0.78 4.50 2.77
C THR A 374 1.74 3.61 2.00
N ALA A 375 2.41 2.67 2.68
CA ALA A 375 3.27 1.69 2.02
C ALA A 375 2.51 0.92 0.92
N ALA A 376 1.30 0.41 1.23
CA ALA A 376 0.48 -0.30 0.24
C ALA A 376 0.16 0.57 -0.99
N GLU A 377 -0.36 1.78 -0.79
CA GLU A 377 -0.66 2.69 -1.89
C GLU A 377 0.58 2.99 -2.73
N SER A 378 1.74 3.19 -2.10
CA SER A 378 2.99 3.51 -2.78
C SER A 378 3.46 2.38 -3.68
N PHE A 379 3.38 1.12 -3.21
CA PHE A 379 3.70 -0.05 -4.02
C PHE A 379 2.77 -0.16 -5.22
N TYR A 380 1.46 -0.10 -5.01
CA TYR A 380 0.50 -0.24 -6.10
C TYR A 380 0.47 0.97 -7.05
N ALA A 381 0.78 2.17 -6.57
CA ALA A 381 0.93 3.34 -7.44
C ALA A 381 2.15 3.27 -8.36
N SER A 382 3.11 2.40 -8.08
CA SER A 382 4.39 2.33 -8.81
C SER A 382 4.61 1.04 -9.59
N ILE A 383 3.68 0.08 -9.58
CA ILE A 383 3.81 -1.19 -10.31
C ILE A 383 2.80 -1.31 -11.44
N GLN A 384 3.25 -1.72 -12.64
CA GLN A 384 2.40 -1.90 -13.81
C GLN A 384 1.65 -3.24 -13.80
N SER A 385 2.33 -4.32 -13.42
CA SER A 385 1.75 -5.67 -13.35
C SER A 385 1.99 -6.29 -11.98
N PRO A 386 1.05 -6.16 -11.04
CA PRO A 386 1.19 -6.72 -9.70
C PRO A 386 1.00 -8.24 -9.65
N TYR A 387 0.62 -8.88 -10.75
CA TYR A 387 0.25 -10.28 -10.84
C TYR A 387 1.22 -11.23 -10.11
N GLN A 388 2.54 -11.02 -10.26
CA GLN A 388 3.58 -11.88 -9.67
C GLN A 388 4.30 -11.24 -8.49
N LEU A 389 3.92 -10.02 -8.07
CA LEU A 389 4.59 -9.33 -6.97
C LEU A 389 3.98 -9.69 -5.62
N LEU A 390 4.81 -10.22 -4.73
CA LEU A 390 4.52 -10.34 -3.31
C LEU A 390 4.99 -9.07 -2.60
N ILE A 391 4.14 -8.47 -1.78
CA ILE A 391 4.45 -7.30 -0.96
C ILE A 391 4.29 -7.70 0.51
N LEU A 392 5.35 -7.50 1.30
CA LEU A 392 5.43 -7.86 2.71
C LEU A 392 5.62 -6.62 3.57
N GLY A 393 5.04 -6.61 4.76
CA GLY A 393 5.23 -5.59 5.78
C GLY A 393 3.93 -4.88 6.17
N ASP A 394 4.07 -3.71 6.78
CA ASP A 394 2.96 -2.91 7.28
C ASP A 394 2.29 -2.11 6.14
N PRO A 395 1.05 -2.46 5.74
CA PRO A 395 0.37 -1.77 4.64
C PRO A 395 0.03 -0.31 4.95
N LEU A 396 -0.14 0.03 6.21
CA LEU A 396 -0.61 1.34 6.65
C LEU A 396 0.53 2.30 7.01
N CYS A 397 1.77 1.82 7.09
CA CYS A 397 2.91 2.66 7.43
C CYS A 397 3.01 3.89 6.49
N GLN A 398 3.02 5.11 7.07
CA GLN A 398 3.00 6.38 6.33
C GLN A 398 3.81 7.48 7.04
N PRO A 399 5.13 7.32 7.19
CA PRO A 399 5.96 8.21 8.00
C PRO A 399 6.01 9.66 7.49
N TYR A 400 5.78 9.87 6.19
CA TYR A 400 5.84 11.19 5.57
C TYR A 400 4.48 11.89 5.45
N ALA A 401 3.40 11.21 5.84
CA ALA A 401 2.07 11.80 5.81
C ALA A 401 1.93 12.97 6.80
N THR A 402 1.08 13.91 6.44
CA THR A 402 0.71 15.07 7.28
C THR A 402 -0.78 15.04 7.52
N PRO A 403 -1.26 14.15 8.41
CA PRO A 403 -2.69 14.11 8.69
C PRO A 403 -3.12 15.34 9.46
N PRO A 404 -4.34 15.84 9.25
CA PRO A 404 -4.87 16.97 10.02
C PRO A 404 -5.11 16.54 11.47
N ARG A 405 -4.22 16.98 12.35
CA ARG A 405 -4.30 16.73 13.80
C ARG A 405 -5.18 17.75 14.48
N PHE A 406 -5.81 17.37 15.57
CA PHE A 406 -6.61 18.28 16.39
C PHE A 406 -6.36 18.08 17.88
N LYS A 407 -6.59 19.15 18.64
CA LYS A 407 -6.71 19.10 20.09
C LYS A 407 -8.19 18.90 20.44
N LEU A 408 -8.50 17.91 21.26
CA LEU A 408 -9.82 17.66 21.81
C LEU A 408 -9.88 18.17 23.24
N SER A 409 -10.86 19.03 23.53
CA SER A 409 -11.23 19.46 24.88
C SER A 409 -12.68 19.11 25.20
N GLY A 410 -13.06 19.19 26.46
CA GLY A 410 -14.39 18.83 26.97
C GLY A 410 -14.50 17.41 27.51
N CYS A 411 -13.59 16.50 27.14
CA CYS A 411 -13.54 15.14 27.69
C CYS A 411 -12.11 14.62 27.81
N LYS A 412 -11.84 13.83 28.85
CA LYS A 412 -10.58 13.10 29.07
C LYS A 412 -10.80 11.60 28.92
N ASP A 413 -9.71 10.88 28.63
CA ASP A 413 -9.78 9.41 28.62
C ASP A 413 -10.23 8.87 29.99
N ARG A 414 -11.13 7.87 29.96
CA ARG A 414 -11.76 7.24 31.12
C ARG A 414 -12.59 8.20 31.99
N GLN A 415 -13.05 9.31 31.42
CA GLN A 415 -13.92 10.24 32.11
C GLN A 415 -15.33 9.68 32.26
N ARG A 416 -15.93 9.86 33.45
CA ARG A 416 -17.35 9.63 33.69
C ARG A 416 -18.17 10.80 33.15
N LEU A 417 -19.20 10.48 32.41
CA LEU A 417 -20.19 11.42 31.91
C LEU A 417 -21.50 11.21 32.66
N ALA A 418 -21.86 12.20 33.48
CA ALA A 418 -23.15 12.25 34.17
C ALA A 418 -24.17 13.10 33.40
N ASP A 419 -23.69 14.14 32.71
CA ASP A 419 -24.49 15.12 32.03
C ASP A 419 -24.01 15.35 30.59
N LYS A 420 -24.81 16.10 29.84
CA LYS A 420 -24.44 16.58 28.50
C LYS A 420 -23.19 17.44 28.56
N ILE A 421 -22.24 17.17 27.69
CA ILE A 421 -20.98 17.89 27.57
C ILE A 421 -20.81 18.45 26.16
N ALA A 422 -20.04 19.52 26.03
CA ALA A 422 -19.57 20.04 24.76
C ALA A 422 -18.17 19.54 24.47
N LEU A 423 -17.99 18.85 23.35
CA LEU A 423 -16.67 18.51 22.82
C LEU A 423 -16.20 19.60 21.88
N GLU A 424 -14.98 20.08 22.07
CA GLU A 424 -14.37 21.07 21.17
C GLU A 424 -13.17 20.47 20.45
N PHE A 425 -13.17 20.64 19.14
CA PHE A 425 -12.09 20.23 18.24
C PHE A 425 -11.42 21.48 17.68
N LEU A 426 -10.12 21.61 17.91
CA LEU A 426 -9.30 22.71 17.43
C LEU A 426 -8.15 22.13 16.60
N PRO A 427 -7.87 22.61 15.37
CA PRO A 427 -6.67 22.21 14.62
C PRO A 427 -5.41 22.35 15.48
N SER A 428 -4.45 21.46 15.33
CA SER A 428 -3.15 21.59 15.97
C SER A 428 -2.39 22.77 15.37
N GLU A 429 -1.58 23.45 16.19
CA GLU A 429 -0.77 24.61 15.76
C GLU A 429 0.25 24.25 14.66
N GLU A 430 0.60 22.96 14.55
CA GLU A 430 1.49 22.43 13.51
C GLU A 430 0.78 22.26 12.16
N ASP A 431 -0.55 22.36 12.14
CA ASP A 431 -1.39 22.15 10.96
C ASP A 431 -1.86 23.49 10.40
N ASN A 432 -1.03 24.09 9.54
CA ASN A 432 -1.32 25.36 8.86
C ASN A 432 -2.16 25.17 7.59
N SER A 433 -2.92 24.07 7.47
CA SER A 433 -3.76 23.87 6.28
C SER A 433 -4.91 24.88 6.28
N SER A 434 -5.05 25.59 5.17
CA SER A 434 -6.20 26.46 4.89
C SER A 434 -7.45 25.67 4.49
N ASP A 435 -7.33 24.34 4.47
CA ASP A 435 -8.36 23.46 3.91
C ASP A 435 -9.28 22.90 4.97
N SER A 436 -10.53 22.71 4.60
CA SER A 436 -11.53 22.09 5.46
C SER A 436 -11.16 20.62 5.78
N VAL A 437 -11.21 20.28 7.06
CA VAL A 437 -10.93 18.94 7.59
C VAL A 437 -12.24 18.21 7.81
N GLN A 438 -12.35 16.98 7.32
CA GLN A 438 -13.49 16.11 7.62
C GLN A 438 -13.25 15.37 8.94
N LEU A 439 -14.19 15.50 9.88
CA LEU A 439 -14.23 14.72 11.11
C LEU A 439 -15.29 13.63 11.02
N THR A 440 -14.93 12.40 11.33
CA THR A 440 -15.84 11.28 11.58
C THR A 440 -15.72 10.87 13.04
N TRP A 441 -16.84 10.90 13.76
CA TRP A 441 -16.93 10.43 15.14
C TRP A 441 -17.68 9.11 15.19
N LEU A 442 -17.10 8.13 15.90
CA LEU A 442 -17.67 6.80 16.11
C LEU A 442 -17.79 6.50 17.60
N ILE A 443 -18.85 5.78 17.98
CA ILE A 443 -19.02 5.14 19.27
C ILE A 443 -19.02 3.63 19.03
N ASP A 444 -18.11 2.89 19.68
CA ASP A 444 -17.95 1.42 19.50
C ASP A 444 -17.98 0.98 18.04
N GLY A 445 -17.30 1.75 17.17
CA GLY A 445 -17.20 1.49 15.74
C GLY A 445 -18.41 1.95 14.89
N LYS A 446 -19.49 2.45 15.51
CA LYS A 446 -20.66 2.99 14.76
C LYS A 446 -20.52 4.49 14.56
N ILE A 447 -20.65 4.94 13.31
CA ILE A 447 -20.59 6.37 12.97
C ILE A 447 -21.79 7.08 13.62
N GLN A 448 -21.49 8.10 14.42
CA GLN A 448 -22.45 9.01 15.02
C GLN A 448 -22.63 10.28 14.20
N THR A 449 -21.51 10.82 13.75
CA THR A 449 -21.51 12.03 12.95
C THR A 449 -20.35 12.06 11.98
N GLN A 450 -20.56 12.74 10.85
CA GLN A 450 -19.53 13.07 9.88
C GLN A 450 -19.74 14.51 9.45
N THR A 451 -18.77 15.37 9.68
CA THR A 451 -18.88 16.81 9.43
C THR A 451 -17.54 17.40 9.02
N ASN A 452 -17.59 18.55 8.37
CA ASN A 452 -16.38 19.29 8.00
C ASN A 452 -16.22 20.50 8.92
N PHE A 453 -14.99 20.85 9.25
CA PHE A 453 -14.66 22.07 9.98
C PHE A 453 -13.33 22.65 9.49
N LEU A 454 -13.15 23.96 9.68
CA LEU A 454 -11.94 24.67 9.29
C LEU A 454 -11.13 25.11 10.52
N ASN A 455 -11.73 25.84 11.43
CA ASN A 455 -11.03 26.44 12.56
C ASN A 455 -11.41 25.82 13.92
N LYS A 456 -12.68 25.65 14.17
CA LYS A 456 -13.23 25.08 15.41
C LYS A 456 -14.54 24.35 15.13
N LEU A 457 -14.71 23.21 15.80
CA LEU A 457 -15.97 22.47 15.80
C LEU A 457 -16.37 22.23 17.26
N SER A 458 -17.64 22.47 17.58
CA SER A 458 -18.23 22.09 18.86
C SER A 458 -19.36 21.10 18.63
N ILE A 459 -19.36 20.00 19.38
CA ILE A 459 -20.40 18.96 19.32
C ILE A 459 -20.92 18.73 20.74
N ASP A 460 -22.21 18.88 20.94
CA ASP A 460 -22.88 18.53 22.19
C ASP A 460 -23.15 17.02 22.24
N VAL A 461 -22.73 16.37 23.29
CA VAL A 461 -22.86 14.92 23.49
C VAL A 461 -23.61 14.63 24.78
N ALA A 462 -24.67 13.84 24.68
CA ALA A 462 -25.32 13.27 25.85
C ALA A 462 -24.62 11.94 26.23
N PRO A 463 -24.55 11.58 27.54
CA PRO A 463 -24.02 10.28 27.94
C PRO A 463 -24.95 9.15 27.44
N GLU A 464 -24.37 7.99 27.14
CA GLU A 464 -25.10 6.75 26.94
C GLU A 464 -25.69 6.27 28.26
N ASP A 465 -26.61 5.26 28.22
CA ASP A 465 -27.30 4.81 29.43
C ASP A 465 -26.35 4.31 30.52
N ARG A 466 -25.44 3.39 30.18
CA ARG A 466 -24.43 2.85 31.10
C ARG A 466 -23.36 2.03 30.39
N GLY A 467 -22.19 1.94 30.99
CA GLY A 467 -21.08 1.13 30.53
C GLY A 467 -19.89 1.95 30.09
N ALA A 468 -18.91 1.28 29.49
CA ALA A 468 -17.73 1.87 28.93
C ALA A 468 -17.80 1.84 27.38
N TYR A 469 -17.62 2.97 26.76
CA TYR A 469 -17.70 3.16 25.31
C TYR A 469 -16.39 3.66 24.76
N GLU A 470 -15.95 3.13 23.62
CA GLU A 470 -14.83 3.67 22.87
C GLU A 470 -15.34 4.79 21.94
N TRP A 471 -14.93 6.02 22.22
CA TRP A 471 -15.10 7.12 21.30
C TRP A 471 -13.88 7.21 20.40
N ARG A 472 -14.11 7.14 19.10
CA ARG A 472 -13.06 7.22 18.09
C ARG A 472 -13.34 8.39 17.17
N PHE A 473 -12.37 9.27 17.05
CA PHE A 473 -12.41 10.46 16.20
C PHE A 473 -11.38 10.29 15.09
N ILE A 474 -11.84 10.33 13.86
CA ILE A 474 -10.98 10.22 12.67
C ILE A 474 -11.07 11.52 11.90
N THR A 475 -9.95 12.20 11.71
CA THR A 475 -9.84 13.32 10.78
C THR A 475 -9.24 12.87 9.46
N LYS A 476 -9.72 13.48 8.38
CA LYS A 476 -9.31 13.20 7.03
C LYS A 476 -8.95 14.51 6.33
N GLY A 477 -7.74 14.56 5.75
CA GLY A 477 -7.26 15.69 4.98
C GLY A 477 -7.86 15.77 3.58
N PRO A 478 -7.53 16.82 2.83
CA PRO A 478 -8.02 17.03 1.48
C PRO A 478 -7.43 16.05 0.47
N LYS A 479 -8.10 15.94 -0.69
CA LYS A 479 -7.54 15.24 -1.86
C LYS A 479 -6.33 16.01 -2.44
N PRO A 480 -5.42 15.38 -3.18
CA PRO A 480 -5.51 14.00 -3.71
C PRO A 480 -4.98 12.91 -2.75
N ILE A 481 -4.27 13.27 -1.67
CA ILE A 481 -3.73 12.31 -0.70
C ILE A 481 -4.46 12.53 0.61
N GLU A 482 -5.48 11.73 0.84
CA GLU A 482 -6.34 11.83 2.00
C GLU A 482 -5.69 11.18 3.22
N THR A 483 -4.72 11.87 3.83
CA THR A 483 -4.11 11.41 5.07
C THR A 483 -5.10 11.43 6.22
N ARG A 484 -5.00 10.46 7.12
CA ARG A 484 -5.92 10.29 8.24
C ARG A 484 -5.17 10.33 9.56
N TRP A 485 -5.79 10.93 10.56
CA TRP A 485 -5.34 10.84 11.95
C TRP A 485 -6.49 10.40 12.82
N GLU A 486 -6.17 9.62 13.84
CA GLU A 486 -7.15 9.02 14.73
C GLU A 486 -6.80 9.32 16.18
N LYS A 487 -7.84 9.58 16.97
CA LYS A 487 -7.76 9.65 18.43
C LYS A 487 -8.90 8.85 19.02
N SER A 488 -8.57 7.92 19.89
CA SER A 488 -9.53 7.17 20.68
C SER A 488 -9.45 7.55 22.14
N LEU A 489 -10.58 7.53 22.81
CA LEU A 489 -10.68 7.60 24.27
C LEU A 489 -11.86 6.75 24.76
N TRP A 490 -11.75 6.28 25.99
CA TRP A 490 -12.83 5.58 26.66
C TRP A 490 -13.61 6.56 27.52
N VAL A 491 -14.93 6.45 27.49
CA VAL A 491 -15.84 7.19 28.37
C VAL A 491 -16.69 6.22 29.16
N LEU A 492 -17.06 6.62 30.37
CA LEU A 492 -17.90 5.87 31.27
C LEU A 492 -19.26 6.57 31.40
N ALA A 493 -20.34 5.85 31.22
CA ALA A 493 -21.69 6.35 31.41
C ALA A 493 -22.44 5.55 32.49
N GLY A 494 -23.37 6.22 33.16
CA GLY A 494 -24.16 5.64 34.24
C GLY A 494 -23.59 5.84 35.65
N PRO A 495 -24.24 5.29 36.65
CA PRO A 495 -23.85 5.38 38.06
C PRO A 495 -22.48 4.74 38.32
N GLU A 496 -21.80 5.16 39.39
CA GLU A 496 -20.44 4.67 39.71
C GLU A 496 -20.39 3.18 39.95
N GLU A 497 -21.41 2.62 40.58
CA GLU A 497 -21.57 1.21 40.86
C GLU A 497 -21.72 0.31 39.62
N THR A 498 -21.97 0.91 38.47
CA THR A 498 -21.99 0.18 37.18
C THR A 498 -20.64 0.17 36.47
N HIS A 499 -19.63 0.89 36.99
CA HIS A 499 -18.31 1.00 36.36
C HIS A 499 -17.46 -0.22 36.66
N VAL A 500 -17.40 -1.14 35.72
CA VAL A 500 -16.61 -2.36 35.82
C VAL A 500 -15.29 -2.19 35.06
N SER A 501 -14.21 -2.58 35.72
CA SER A 501 -12.86 -2.59 35.13
C SER A 501 -12.18 -3.93 35.37
N LEU A 502 -11.12 -4.20 34.63
CA LEU A 502 -10.32 -5.40 34.74
C LEU A 502 -8.92 -5.06 35.23
N ASP A 503 -8.56 -5.53 36.41
CA ASP A 503 -7.18 -5.47 36.89
C ASP A 503 -6.38 -6.58 36.21
N ALA A 504 -5.40 -6.19 35.45
CA ALA A 504 -4.54 -7.06 34.67
C ALA A 504 -3.09 -6.57 34.69
N PRO A 505 -2.10 -7.47 34.63
CA PRO A 505 -0.71 -7.07 34.50
C PRO A 505 -0.49 -6.39 33.13
N LYS A 506 0.35 -5.35 33.07
CA LYS A 506 0.69 -4.71 31.80
C LYS A 506 1.50 -5.61 30.86
N ARG A 507 2.33 -6.49 31.43
CA ARG A 507 3.13 -7.50 30.73
C ARG A 507 3.03 -8.83 31.44
N TRP A 508 3.03 -9.91 30.69
CA TRP A 508 2.99 -11.25 31.22
C TRP A 508 3.83 -12.17 30.32
N SER A 509 4.68 -13.02 30.91
CA SER A 509 5.55 -13.93 30.16
C SER A 509 5.12 -15.38 30.31
N ARG A 510 5.01 -16.10 29.20
CA ARG A 510 4.72 -17.54 29.15
C ARG A 510 5.79 -18.39 29.81
N LYS A 511 7.04 -17.91 29.84
CA LYS A 511 8.15 -18.61 30.50
C LYS A 511 7.92 -18.86 31.98
N ASN A 512 7.00 -18.13 32.59
CA ASN A 512 6.64 -18.34 34.00
C ASN A 512 5.84 -19.60 34.24
N GLY A 513 5.32 -20.29 33.21
CA GLY A 513 4.55 -21.53 33.32
C GLY A 513 3.25 -21.42 34.14
N GLN A 514 2.82 -20.21 34.48
CA GLN A 514 1.66 -19.92 35.30
C GLN A 514 0.48 -19.48 34.46
N ARG A 515 -0.73 -19.67 34.95
CA ARG A 515 -1.93 -19.09 34.36
C ARG A 515 -1.97 -17.58 34.56
N LEU A 516 -2.46 -16.85 33.57
CA LEU A 516 -2.67 -15.40 33.65
C LEU A 516 -3.81 -15.13 34.64
N LYS A 517 -3.52 -14.44 35.74
CA LYS A 517 -4.49 -14.04 36.76
C LYS A 517 -4.99 -12.62 36.48
N LEU A 518 -6.30 -12.47 36.43
CA LEU A 518 -7.00 -11.21 36.23
C LEU A 518 -8.06 -11.07 37.33
N LYS A 519 -8.43 -9.85 37.67
CA LYS A 519 -9.47 -9.58 38.67
C LYS A 519 -10.41 -8.47 38.18
N VAL A 520 -11.69 -8.69 38.40
CA VAL A 520 -12.74 -7.67 38.36
C VAL A 520 -13.05 -7.25 39.80
N PRO A 521 -12.59 -6.09 40.25
CA PRO A 521 -12.70 -5.71 41.67
C PRO A 521 -14.12 -5.57 42.20
N MET A 522 -15.05 -5.17 41.32
CA MET A 522 -16.45 -4.97 41.65
C MET A 522 -17.35 -5.66 40.63
N ILE A 523 -18.20 -6.53 41.09
CA ILE A 523 -19.22 -7.20 40.29
C ILE A 523 -20.57 -6.67 40.74
N PRO A 524 -21.37 -6.05 39.84
CA PRO A 524 -22.70 -5.58 40.21
C PRO A 524 -23.61 -6.70 40.70
N GLU A 525 -24.43 -6.43 41.72
CA GLU A 525 -25.31 -7.43 42.32
C GLU A 525 -26.27 -8.03 41.27
N GLY A 526 -26.48 -9.34 41.35
CA GLY A 526 -27.37 -10.07 40.43
C GLY A 526 -26.79 -10.22 39.00
N THR A 527 -25.51 -9.97 38.81
CA THR A 527 -24.85 -10.08 37.49
C THR A 527 -23.71 -11.10 37.50
N GLN A 528 -23.28 -11.50 36.31
CA GLN A 528 -22.08 -12.29 36.09
C GLN A 528 -21.14 -11.56 35.11
N ILE A 529 -19.83 -11.81 35.22
CA ILE A 529 -18.85 -11.23 34.33
C ILE A 529 -18.36 -12.27 33.34
N ARG A 530 -18.31 -11.87 32.05
CA ARG A 530 -17.61 -12.59 30.99
C ARG A 530 -16.47 -11.73 30.48
N LEU A 531 -15.47 -12.33 29.86
CA LEU A 531 -14.36 -11.61 29.22
C LEU A 531 -14.50 -11.68 27.71
N ARG A 532 -14.42 -10.51 27.07
CA ARG A 532 -14.33 -10.40 25.62
C ARG A 532 -12.87 -10.25 25.19
N PHE A 533 -12.47 -11.07 24.22
CA PHE A 533 -11.20 -11.01 23.52
C PHE A 533 -11.49 -10.90 22.04
N HIS A 534 -11.04 -9.82 21.42
CA HIS A 534 -11.45 -9.47 20.06
C HIS A 534 -12.99 -9.45 19.90
N TRP A 535 -13.51 -10.33 19.06
CA TRP A 535 -14.95 -10.45 18.77
C TRP A 535 -15.65 -11.56 19.57
N ASN A 536 -14.87 -12.38 20.28
CA ASN A 536 -15.36 -13.57 20.98
C ASN A 536 -15.44 -13.35 22.48
N THR A 537 -16.42 -13.98 23.12
CA THR A 537 -16.46 -14.13 24.57
C THR A 537 -15.61 -15.35 24.94
N LEU A 538 -14.66 -15.17 25.87
CA LEU A 538 -13.85 -16.26 26.37
C LEU A 538 -14.67 -17.15 27.27
N GLU A 539 -14.50 -18.47 27.15
CA GLU A 539 -15.01 -19.45 28.08
C GLU A 539 -14.13 -19.47 29.33
N ALA A 540 -14.26 -18.47 30.17
CA ALA A 540 -13.59 -18.34 31.44
C ALA A 540 -14.60 -17.90 32.50
N LYS A 541 -14.57 -18.56 33.66
CA LYS A 541 -15.41 -18.21 34.82
C LYS A 541 -14.54 -17.55 35.89
N HIS A 542 -15.10 -16.58 36.56
CA HIS A 542 -14.51 -16.00 37.78
C HIS A 542 -14.94 -16.75 39.03
N ASP A 543 -14.11 -16.68 40.05
CA ASP A 543 -14.49 -17.14 41.40
C ASP A 543 -15.39 -16.09 42.11
N ALA A 544 -15.77 -16.38 43.36
CA ALA A 544 -16.60 -15.49 44.16
C ALA A 544 -15.95 -14.12 44.47
N GLN A 545 -14.63 -14.00 44.28
CA GLN A 545 -13.83 -12.79 44.45
C GLN A 545 -13.59 -12.03 43.16
N GLY A 546 -14.19 -12.48 42.06
CA GLY A 546 -14.04 -11.87 40.74
C GLY A 546 -12.69 -12.19 40.07
N GLN A 547 -11.97 -13.24 40.48
CA GLN A 547 -10.71 -13.64 39.88
C GLN A 547 -10.93 -14.59 38.69
N PHE A 548 -10.19 -14.35 37.61
CA PHE A 548 -10.10 -15.23 36.46
C PHE A 548 -8.70 -15.84 36.36
N GLU A 549 -8.64 -17.08 35.94
CA GLU A 549 -7.40 -17.74 35.56
C GLU A 549 -7.49 -18.18 34.11
N LEU A 550 -6.74 -17.49 33.24
CA LEU A 550 -6.71 -17.77 31.81
C LEU A 550 -5.46 -18.55 31.40
N ASP A 551 -5.67 -19.46 30.47
CA ASP A 551 -4.58 -20.06 29.71
C ASP A 551 -4.11 -19.03 28.66
N PRO A 552 -2.89 -18.51 28.80
CA PRO A 552 -2.38 -17.49 27.89
C PRO A 552 -2.21 -17.99 26.45
N ASP A 553 -2.13 -19.31 26.22
CA ASP A 553 -2.01 -19.87 24.88
C ASP A 553 -3.26 -19.60 24.03
N ARG A 554 -4.40 -19.33 24.66
CA ARG A 554 -5.62 -18.91 23.98
C ARG A 554 -5.62 -17.44 23.53
N LEU A 555 -4.66 -16.65 24.00
CA LEU A 555 -4.62 -15.20 23.76
C LEU A 555 -3.62 -14.79 22.68
N GLY A 556 -2.74 -15.70 22.25
CA GLY A 556 -1.65 -15.37 21.34
C GLY A 556 -0.53 -14.57 22.01
N SER A 557 0.49 -14.16 21.25
CA SER A 557 1.61 -13.33 21.70
C SER A 557 1.43 -11.88 21.25
N GLY A 558 2.05 -10.94 21.96
CA GLY A 558 1.97 -9.51 21.68
C GLY A 558 0.88 -8.77 22.45
N PRO A 559 0.40 -7.63 21.95
CA PRO A 559 -0.61 -6.82 22.63
C PRO A 559 -2.00 -7.48 22.56
N VAL A 560 -2.58 -7.69 23.71
CA VAL A 560 -3.91 -8.30 23.89
C VAL A 560 -4.82 -7.33 24.64
N ARG A 561 -6.04 -7.12 24.13
CA ARG A 561 -7.08 -6.35 24.80
C ARG A 561 -8.16 -7.29 25.32
N LEU A 562 -8.37 -7.26 26.62
CA LEU A 562 -9.45 -7.97 27.30
C LEU A 562 -10.46 -6.97 27.87
N GLN A 563 -11.75 -7.22 27.68
CA GLN A 563 -12.81 -6.34 28.17
C GLN A 563 -13.83 -7.14 29.01
N PRO A 564 -14.14 -6.71 30.23
CA PRO A 564 -15.20 -7.35 31.03
C PRO A 564 -16.56 -6.96 30.44
N LEU A 565 -17.42 -7.94 30.32
CA LEU A 565 -18.82 -7.79 29.93
C LEU A 565 -19.70 -8.14 31.15
N VAL A 566 -20.55 -7.22 31.52
CA VAL A 566 -21.56 -7.44 32.56
C VAL A 566 -22.79 -8.10 31.92
N CYS A 567 -23.13 -9.26 32.40
CA CYS A 567 -24.24 -10.07 31.88
C CYS A 567 -25.28 -10.31 32.97
N ASP A 568 -26.52 -10.53 32.56
CA ASP A 568 -27.56 -11.05 33.43
C ASP A 568 -27.28 -12.54 33.83
N PRO A 569 -28.05 -13.15 34.73
CA PRO A 569 -27.89 -14.55 35.09
C PRO A 569 -28.06 -15.52 33.91
N ASP A 570 -28.83 -15.13 32.88
CA ASP A 570 -29.06 -15.94 31.68
C ASP A 570 -27.91 -15.80 30.68
N GLY A 571 -26.98 -14.87 30.91
CA GLY A 571 -25.79 -14.63 30.10
C GLY A 571 -25.96 -13.62 28.97
N ASN A 572 -27.06 -12.86 28.92
CA ASN A 572 -27.23 -11.76 28.00
C ASN A 572 -26.36 -10.59 28.44
N ILE A 573 -25.69 -9.94 27.49
CA ILE A 573 -24.81 -8.78 27.75
C ILE A 573 -25.68 -7.58 28.07
N LEU A 574 -25.54 -7.04 29.28
CA LEU A 574 -26.19 -5.80 29.71
C LEU A 574 -25.39 -4.58 29.28
N TYR A 575 -24.07 -4.58 29.52
CA TYR A 575 -23.14 -3.53 29.08
C TYR A 575 -21.69 -4.02 29.18
N ALA A 576 -20.75 -3.24 28.63
CA ALA A 576 -19.33 -3.51 28.70
C ALA A 576 -18.63 -2.63 29.74
N GLY A 577 -17.63 -3.16 30.42
CA GLY A 577 -16.74 -2.42 31.31
C GLY A 577 -15.48 -1.89 30.57
N LEU A 578 -14.58 -1.25 31.32
CA LEU A 578 -13.31 -0.76 30.78
C LEU A 578 -12.37 -1.91 30.39
N PRO A 579 -11.80 -1.89 29.20
CA PRO A 579 -10.82 -2.88 28.80
C PRO A 579 -9.47 -2.66 29.47
N SER A 580 -8.69 -3.74 29.55
CA SER A 580 -7.27 -3.74 29.91
C SER A 580 -6.44 -4.29 28.77
N ASN A 581 -5.30 -3.64 28.51
CA ASN A 581 -4.31 -4.09 27.54
C ASN A 581 -3.18 -4.81 28.27
N ILE A 582 -2.83 -5.99 27.79
CA ILE A 582 -1.79 -6.85 28.33
C ILE A 582 -0.82 -7.16 27.19
N TYR A 583 0.48 -7.09 27.43
CA TYR A 583 1.46 -7.57 26.47
C TYR A 583 1.92 -8.97 26.89
N ILE A 584 1.64 -9.97 26.04
CA ILE A 584 2.01 -11.36 26.29
C ILE A 584 3.33 -11.66 25.59
N GLU A 585 4.34 -12.03 26.38
CA GLU A 585 5.69 -12.39 25.94
C GLU A 585 5.82 -13.92 25.89
N ASP A 586 6.53 -14.42 24.87
CA ASP A 586 6.88 -15.84 24.71
C ASP A 586 7.97 -16.30 25.67
#